data_e30cf1fa26d25f5d0d0d55e24a954801
#
_entry.id   e30cf1fa26d25f5d0d0d55e24a954801
#
_cell.length_a   1.000
_cell.length_b   1.000
_cell.length_c   1.000
_cell.angle_alpha   90.00
_cell.angle_beta   90.00
_cell.angle_gamma   90.00
#
_symmetry.space_group_name_H-M   'P 1'
#
loop_
_entity.id
_entity.type
_entity.pdbx_description
1 polymer ?
#
loop_
_entity_poly.entity_id
_entity_poly.type
_entity_poly.pdbx_seq_one_letter_code
_entity_poly.pdbx_strand_id
1 'polypeptide(L)'
;MFIVDSYFVTEEYMKRVKAASNKKACKLTYIDDVLAFAYPCDILINYNIYGPDCKVEYEQMYSAANVSLPELKLGLEYLPLRKEYRNIPARKEKGAIKDIFISTGGADSEHIGLALLQYIKTNAELEKYNFHFVIGAVNTDKEKIEKIAKEQSNIITYFDLTSLKDLMLKCDVAISAAGSTLYELYATHTPTVTYIVADNQIRGARGFEKAGLMKCCGDIRELGATVLTERLLEEVLSSKLNGLAIKKNGGMNI
;
A
#
# COMPACT_ATOMS: atom_id res chain seq x y z
N MET A 1 18.26 12.97 -16.75
CA MET A 1 17.34 13.12 -15.59
C MET A 1 17.99 12.48 -14.38
N PHE A 2 17.98 13.11 -13.24
CA PHE A 2 18.45 12.59 -11.97
C PHE A 2 17.25 12.51 -11.01
N ILE A 3 17.02 11.37 -10.35
CA ILE A 3 15.86 11.14 -9.47
C ILE A 3 16.38 10.95 -8.06
N VAL A 4 15.74 11.61 -7.09
CA VAL A 4 15.96 11.45 -5.65
C VAL A 4 14.67 10.94 -5.04
N ASP A 5 14.77 9.84 -4.28
CA ASP A 5 13.72 9.20 -3.50
C ASP A 5 14.31 8.85 -2.14
N SER A 6 14.07 9.69 -1.12
CA SER A 6 14.63 9.49 0.20
C SER A 6 13.97 10.39 1.24
N TYR A 7 13.68 9.84 2.41
CA TYR A 7 13.19 10.57 3.59
C TYR A 7 14.26 11.38 4.33
N PHE A 8 15.55 11.11 4.03
CA PHE A 8 16.67 11.69 4.78
C PHE A 8 17.28 12.93 4.12
N VAL A 9 16.64 13.46 3.09
CA VAL A 9 17.15 14.66 2.42
C VAL A 9 16.90 15.89 3.28
N THR A 10 17.92 16.77 3.33
CA THR A 10 17.80 18.11 3.89
C THR A 10 17.68 19.14 2.80
N GLU A 11 17.15 20.31 3.11
CA GLU A 11 17.05 21.42 2.16
C GLU A 11 18.43 21.80 1.60
N GLU A 12 19.46 21.84 2.45
CA GLU A 12 20.84 22.15 2.03
C GLU A 12 21.38 21.09 1.04
N TYR A 13 21.18 19.81 1.35
CA TYR A 13 21.55 18.73 0.45
C TYR A 13 20.88 18.89 -0.91
N MET A 14 19.58 19.13 -0.94
CA MET A 14 18.83 19.29 -2.18
C MET A 14 19.26 20.52 -2.97
N LYS A 15 19.60 21.64 -2.32
CA LYS A 15 20.20 22.83 -2.99
C LYS A 15 21.52 22.49 -3.67
N ARG A 16 22.38 21.71 -3.02
CA ARG A 16 23.66 21.26 -3.60
C ARG A 16 23.44 20.33 -4.79
N VAL A 17 22.52 19.36 -4.68
CA VAL A 17 22.17 18.44 -5.76
C VAL A 17 21.60 19.22 -6.95
N LYS A 18 20.71 20.20 -6.70
CA LYS A 18 20.14 21.06 -7.74
C LYS A 18 21.21 21.89 -8.46
N ALA A 19 22.14 22.48 -7.72
CA ALA A 19 23.24 23.23 -8.32
C ALA A 19 24.16 22.34 -9.19
N ALA A 20 24.40 21.09 -8.76
CA ALA A 20 25.17 20.12 -9.53
C ALA A 20 24.44 19.65 -10.80
N SER A 21 23.10 19.40 -10.71
CA SER A 21 22.30 19.02 -11.86
C SER A 21 22.25 20.12 -12.92
N ASN A 22 22.12 21.38 -12.50
CA ASN A 22 22.11 22.51 -13.42
C ASN A 22 23.46 22.65 -14.22
N LYS A 23 24.60 22.41 -13.55
CA LYS A 23 25.92 22.40 -14.25
C LYS A 23 26.03 21.30 -15.31
N LYS A 24 25.24 20.23 -15.20
CA LYS A 24 25.22 19.11 -16.14
C LYS A 24 24.04 19.19 -17.12
N ALA A 25 23.28 20.28 -17.15
CA ALA A 25 22.04 20.42 -17.92
C ALA A 25 21.07 19.22 -17.72
N CYS A 26 21.00 18.74 -16.50
CA CYS A 26 20.22 17.55 -16.13
C CYS A 26 19.03 17.97 -15.26
N LYS A 27 17.82 17.58 -15.64
CA LYS A 27 16.63 17.81 -14.80
C LYS A 27 16.71 16.97 -13.52
N LEU A 28 16.43 17.61 -12.39
CA LEU A 28 16.30 16.99 -11.08
C LEU A 28 14.84 16.70 -10.78
N THR A 29 14.53 15.43 -10.50
CA THR A 29 13.21 14.98 -10.06
C THR A 29 13.30 14.53 -8.60
N TYR A 30 12.35 14.96 -7.78
CA TYR A 30 12.18 14.51 -6.40
C TYR A 30 10.85 13.77 -6.25
N ILE A 31 10.89 12.60 -5.58
CA ILE A 31 9.68 11.87 -5.18
C ILE A 31 9.39 12.24 -3.74
N ASP A 32 8.20 12.82 -3.49
CA ASP A 32 7.78 13.33 -2.18
C ASP A 32 6.46 12.73 -1.75
N ASP A 33 6.40 12.39 -0.46
CA ASP A 33 5.19 11.99 0.25
C ASP A 33 5.12 12.60 1.67
N VAL A 34 6.11 13.44 2.01
CA VAL A 34 6.31 14.02 3.34
C VAL A 34 5.83 15.47 3.43
N LEU A 35 5.95 16.25 2.35
CA LEU A 35 5.66 17.69 2.29
C LEU A 35 6.45 18.50 3.36
N ALA A 36 7.76 18.21 3.54
CA ALA A 36 8.55 18.79 4.62
C ALA A 36 9.00 20.22 4.35
N PHE A 37 9.38 20.55 3.09
CA PHE A 37 9.86 21.86 2.67
C PHE A 37 9.76 22.04 1.14
N ALA A 38 9.96 23.26 0.65
CA ALA A 38 9.99 23.54 -0.79
C ALA A 38 11.26 22.94 -1.43
N TYR A 39 11.15 21.69 -1.91
CA TYR A 39 12.28 20.96 -2.49
C TYR A 39 12.79 21.62 -3.76
N PRO A 40 14.09 22.03 -3.84
CA PRO A 40 14.66 22.64 -5.04
C PRO A 40 14.89 21.58 -6.13
N CYS A 41 13.86 21.34 -6.95
CA CYS A 41 13.85 20.39 -8.05
C CYS A 41 13.18 20.98 -9.29
N ASP A 42 13.26 20.30 -10.44
CA ASP A 42 12.55 20.70 -11.66
C ASP A 42 11.19 20.02 -11.76
N ILE A 43 11.10 18.79 -11.24
CA ILE A 43 9.89 17.97 -11.24
C ILE A 43 9.71 17.42 -9.83
N LEU A 44 8.52 17.56 -9.28
CA LEU A 44 8.13 16.94 -8.02
C LEU A 44 7.03 15.92 -8.30
N ILE A 45 7.25 14.69 -7.87
CA ILE A 45 6.28 13.59 -8.03
C ILE A 45 5.74 13.22 -6.65
N ASN A 46 4.43 13.29 -6.48
CA ASN A 46 3.73 12.63 -5.39
C ASN A 46 2.70 11.67 -5.99
N TYR A 47 3.11 10.42 -6.16
CA TYR A 47 2.29 9.38 -6.79
C TYR A 47 1.20 8.82 -5.89
N ASN A 48 1.11 9.26 -4.64
CA ASN A 48 0.10 8.77 -3.73
C ASN A 48 -1.31 9.12 -4.21
N ILE A 49 -2.29 8.28 -3.84
CA ILE A 49 -3.70 8.50 -4.18
C ILE A 49 -4.22 9.87 -3.71
N TYR A 50 -3.64 10.39 -2.63
CA TYR A 50 -3.95 11.71 -2.10
C TYR A 50 -3.07 12.84 -2.69
N GLY A 51 -2.13 12.51 -3.58
CA GLY A 51 -1.22 13.47 -4.20
C GLY A 51 -1.93 14.67 -4.82
N PRO A 52 -3.02 14.49 -5.61
CA PRO A 52 -3.79 15.60 -6.16
C PRO A 52 -4.35 16.55 -5.10
N ASP A 53 -4.76 16.04 -3.93
CA ASP A 53 -5.27 16.85 -2.83
C ASP A 53 -4.18 17.74 -2.21
N CYS A 54 -2.88 17.40 -2.37
CA CYS A 54 -1.74 18.15 -1.85
C CYS A 54 -1.32 19.35 -2.74
N LYS A 55 -1.95 19.57 -3.90
CA LYS A 55 -1.56 20.62 -4.84
C LYS A 55 -1.49 22.00 -4.18
N VAL A 56 -2.52 22.39 -3.46
CA VAL A 56 -2.59 23.69 -2.78
C VAL A 56 -1.53 23.81 -1.68
N GLU A 57 -1.26 22.73 -0.95
CA GLU A 57 -0.21 22.70 0.09
C GLU A 57 1.17 22.95 -0.56
N TYR A 58 1.48 22.35 -1.72
CA TYR A 58 2.71 22.62 -2.46
C TYR A 58 2.77 24.07 -2.94
N GLU A 59 1.72 24.59 -3.58
CA GLU A 59 1.69 25.96 -4.07
C GLU A 59 1.96 26.98 -2.93
N GLN A 60 1.34 26.79 -1.78
CA GLN A 60 1.54 27.62 -0.59
C GLN A 60 2.98 27.52 -0.04
N MET A 61 3.50 26.29 0.06
CA MET A 61 4.86 26.03 0.56
C MET A 61 5.92 26.71 -0.28
N TYR A 62 5.83 26.60 -1.61
CA TYR A 62 6.77 27.22 -2.53
C TYR A 62 6.64 28.74 -2.56
N SER A 63 5.43 29.27 -2.48
CA SER A 63 5.17 30.70 -2.36
C SER A 63 5.76 31.27 -1.07
N ALA A 64 5.54 30.62 0.08
CA ALA A 64 6.08 31.05 1.37
C ALA A 64 7.61 31.03 1.41
N ALA A 65 8.24 30.07 0.73
CA ALA A 65 9.69 29.99 0.59
C ALA A 65 10.27 30.98 -0.44
N ASN A 66 9.43 31.69 -1.19
CA ASN A 66 9.79 32.58 -2.28
C ASN A 66 10.68 31.89 -3.34
N VAL A 67 10.34 30.66 -3.71
CA VAL A 67 11.01 29.85 -4.74
C VAL A 67 10.02 29.42 -5.81
N SER A 68 10.53 29.15 -7.01
CA SER A 68 9.69 28.72 -8.12
C SER A 68 9.11 27.34 -7.89
N LEU A 69 7.80 27.20 -8.13
CA LEU A 69 7.11 25.91 -8.08
C LEU A 69 7.65 25.00 -9.21
N PRO A 70 8.04 23.74 -8.92
CA PRO A 70 8.42 22.78 -9.94
C PRO A 70 7.21 22.29 -10.75
N GLU A 71 7.49 21.55 -11.83
CA GLU A 71 6.44 20.76 -12.50
C GLU A 71 5.90 19.72 -11.52
N LEU A 72 4.62 19.84 -11.11
CA LEU A 72 3.97 18.88 -10.19
C LEU A 72 3.39 17.71 -10.97
N LYS A 73 3.75 16.50 -10.53
CA LYS A 73 3.20 15.22 -11.02
C LYS A 73 2.54 14.51 -9.85
N LEU A 74 1.20 14.65 -9.77
CA LEU A 74 0.43 14.28 -8.58
C LEU A 74 -0.62 13.20 -8.92
N GLY A 75 -0.55 12.07 -8.22
CA GLY A 75 -1.55 11.01 -8.33
C GLY A 75 -1.03 9.71 -8.91
N LEU A 76 -1.92 8.73 -8.95
CA LEU A 76 -1.62 7.33 -9.28
C LEU A 76 -1.06 7.13 -10.71
N GLU A 77 -1.31 8.03 -11.65
CA GLU A 77 -0.75 7.97 -13.00
C GLU A 77 0.78 8.07 -13.03
N TYR A 78 1.40 8.56 -11.94
CA TYR A 78 2.85 8.67 -11.80
C TYR A 78 3.45 7.57 -10.91
N LEU A 79 2.66 6.57 -10.55
CA LEU A 79 3.07 5.49 -9.65
C LEU A 79 4.21 4.64 -10.25
N PRO A 80 5.37 4.51 -9.57
CA PRO A 80 6.53 3.78 -10.08
C PRO A 80 6.40 2.27 -9.87
N LEU A 81 5.35 1.66 -10.42
CA LEU A 81 5.16 0.21 -10.35
C LEU A 81 6.21 -0.56 -11.16
N ARG A 82 6.60 -1.72 -10.66
CA ARG A 82 7.38 -2.69 -11.42
C ARG A 82 6.66 -3.09 -12.70
N LYS A 83 7.43 -3.36 -13.76
CA LYS A 83 6.87 -3.66 -15.09
C LYS A 83 5.82 -4.78 -15.08
N GLU A 84 5.98 -5.76 -14.21
CA GLU A 84 5.06 -6.89 -14.07
C GLU A 84 3.64 -6.53 -13.63
N TYR A 85 3.45 -5.37 -12.97
CA TYR A 85 2.15 -4.86 -12.54
C TYR A 85 1.49 -3.94 -13.59
N ARG A 86 2.12 -3.74 -14.74
CA ARG A 86 1.58 -2.90 -15.81
C ARG A 86 0.64 -3.69 -16.70
N ASN A 87 -0.42 -3.04 -17.18
CA ASN A 87 -1.38 -3.60 -18.14
C ASN A 87 -2.04 -4.91 -17.64
N ILE A 88 -2.31 -5.02 -16.35
CA ILE A 88 -3.06 -6.16 -15.82
C ILE A 88 -4.51 -6.02 -16.29
N PRO A 89 -5.09 -7.06 -16.92
CA PRO A 89 -6.48 -6.99 -17.36
C PRO A 89 -7.44 -6.87 -16.19
N ALA A 90 -8.54 -6.16 -16.42
CA ALA A 90 -9.60 -6.04 -15.43
C ALA A 90 -10.01 -7.41 -14.90
N ARG A 91 -10.19 -7.49 -13.60
CA ARG A 91 -10.55 -8.74 -12.93
C ARG A 91 -11.97 -9.14 -13.31
N LYS A 92 -12.18 -10.39 -13.65
CA LYS A 92 -13.53 -10.94 -13.79
C LYS A 92 -14.15 -11.11 -12.41
N GLU A 93 -15.46 -10.85 -12.31
CA GLU A 93 -16.18 -11.19 -11.08
C GLU A 93 -15.94 -12.67 -10.75
N LYS A 94 -15.39 -12.91 -9.60
CA LYS A 94 -15.32 -14.26 -9.03
C LYS A 94 -16.57 -14.47 -8.18
N GLY A 95 -17.00 -15.71 -8.08
CA GLY A 95 -18.15 -16.11 -7.27
C GLY A 95 -17.89 -15.94 -5.76
N ALA A 96 -18.13 -16.98 -4.98
CA ALA A 96 -17.84 -16.96 -3.54
C ALA A 96 -16.34 -16.82 -3.26
N ILE A 97 -16.01 -16.06 -2.21
CA ILE A 97 -14.64 -15.91 -1.70
C ILE A 97 -14.13 -17.28 -1.24
N LYS A 98 -12.92 -17.61 -1.65
CA LYS A 98 -12.24 -18.84 -1.27
C LYS A 98 -10.78 -18.59 -0.85
N ASP A 99 -10.03 -17.83 -1.62
CA ASP A 99 -8.63 -17.56 -1.38
C ASP A 99 -8.44 -16.11 -0.90
N ILE A 100 -7.84 -15.92 0.29
CA ILE A 100 -7.66 -14.64 0.96
C ILE A 100 -6.16 -14.36 1.07
N PHE A 101 -5.70 -13.28 0.45
CA PHE A 101 -4.33 -12.78 0.57
C PHE A 101 -4.18 -12.01 1.87
N ILE A 102 -3.10 -12.24 2.62
CA ILE A 102 -2.79 -11.53 3.85
C ILE A 102 -1.34 -11.03 3.81
N SER A 103 -1.14 -9.71 3.96
CA SER A 103 0.17 -9.09 4.09
C SER A 103 0.17 -8.05 5.20
N THR A 104 0.98 -8.30 6.24
CA THR A 104 1.06 -7.41 7.41
C THR A 104 2.23 -6.43 7.35
N GLY A 105 2.88 -6.35 6.18
CA GLY A 105 4.06 -5.52 5.97
C GLY A 105 5.37 -6.24 6.31
N GLY A 106 6.47 -5.50 6.26
CA GLY A 106 7.81 -6.09 6.41
C GLY A 106 8.11 -6.61 7.81
N ALA A 107 7.78 -5.83 8.83
CA ALA A 107 8.14 -6.11 10.23
C ALA A 107 6.98 -6.68 11.06
N ASP A 108 5.74 -6.29 10.75
CA ASP A 108 4.55 -6.63 11.55
C ASP A 108 4.73 -6.34 13.06
N SER A 109 5.20 -5.12 13.37
CA SER A 109 5.54 -4.70 14.73
C SER A 109 4.40 -4.83 15.75
N GLU A 110 3.17 -4.78 15.27
CA GLU A 110 1.94 -4.90 16.07
C GLU A 110 1.42 -6.34 16.15
N HIS A 111 2.16 -7.32 15.62
CA HIS A 111 1.87 -8.75 15.68
C HIS A 111 0.49 -9.16 15.13
N ILE A 112 -0.06 -8.39 14.17
CA ILE A 112 -1.39 -8.65 13.62
C ILE A 112 -1.45 -9.96 12.85
N GLY A 113 -0.36 -10.36 12.18
CA GLY A 113 -0.26 -11.64 11.48
C GLY A 113 -0.46 -12.82 12.41
N LEU A 114 0.15 -12.77 13.58
CA LEU A 114 -0.03 -13.82 14.61
C LEU A 114 -1.43 -13.81 15.19
N ALA A 115 -2.02 -12.63 15.43
CA ALA A 115 -3.38 -12.50 15.95
C ALA A 115 -4.41 -13.04 14.95
N LEU A 116 -4.31 -12.69 13.66
CA LEU A 116 -5.14 -13.21 12.58
C LEU A 116 -5.06 -14.74 12.51
N LEU A 117 -3.86 -15.27 12.56
CA LEU A 117 -3.61 -16.70 12.45
C LEU A 117 -4.20 -17.48 13.64
N GLN A 118 -4.05 -16.93 14.86
CA GLN A 118 -4.66 -17.54 16.06
C GLN A 118 -6.20 -17.51 16.00
N TYR A 119 -6.77 -16.42 15.55
CA TYR A 119 -8.22 -16.28 15.38
C TYR A 119 -8.74 -17.26 14.34
N ILE A 120 -8.08 -17.39 13.19
CA ILE A 120 -8.45 -18.34 12.14
C ILE A 120 -8.40 -19.78 12.67
N LYS A 121 -7.34 -20.15 13.39
CA LYS A 121 -7.18 -21.49 13.96
C LYS A 121 -8.30 -21.88 14.93
N THR A 122 -8.83 -20.93 15.68
CA THR A 122 -9.86 -21.20 16.71
C THR A 122 -11.29 -21.13 16.19
N ASN A 123 -11.49 -20.74 14.91
CA ASN A 123 -12.80 -20.57 14.28
C ASN A 123 -13.04 -21.59 13.19
N ALA A 124 -13.78 -22.66 13.49
CA ALA A 124 -14.09 -23.74 12.55
C ALA A 124 -14.84 -23.25 11.28
N GLU A 125 -15.63 -22.18 11.38
CA GLU A 125 -16.34 -21.60 10.22
C GLU A 125 -15.37 -21.03 9.16
N LEU A 126 -14.11 -20.75 9.52
CA LEU A 126 -13.08 -20.25 8.64
C LEU A 126 -12.32 -21.36 7.89
N GLU A 127 -12.48 -22.62 8.21
CA GLU A 127 -11.81 -23.76 7.57
C GLU A 127 -12.11 -23.87 6.08
N LYS A 128 -13.24 -23.35 5.63
CA LYS A 128 -13.67 -23.36 4.21
C LYS A 128 -12.89 -22.37 3.32
N TYR A 129 -12.11 -21.45 3.90
CA TYR A 129 -11.30 -20.45 3.19
C TYR A 129 -9.82 -20.84 3.24
N ASN A 130 -9.09 -20.49 2.19
CA ASN A 130 -7.63 -20.62 2.15
C ASN A 130 -7.00 -19.25 2.49
N PHE A 131 -6.13 -19.21 3.47
CA PHE A 131 -5.45 -18.00 3.90
C PHE A 131 -3.99 -18.03 3.45
N HIS A 132 -3.60 -17.08 2.61
CA HIS A 132 -2.29 -16.96 2.01
C HIS A 132 -1.50 -15.85 2.73
N PHE A 133 -0.71 -16.21 3.73
CA PHE A 133 0.08 -15.29 4.53
C PHE A 133 1.44 -15.00 3.87
N VAL A 134 1.65 -13.75 3.49
CA VAL A 134 2.97 -13.25 3.07
C VAL A 134 3.68 -12.69 4.29
N ILE A 135 4.75 -13.34 4.68
CA ILE A 135 5.55 -13.00 5.86
C ILE A 135 6.74 -12.17 5.44
N GLY A 136 6.84 -10.97 5.99
CA GLY A 136 7.96 -10.06 5.72
C GLY A 136 9.30 -10.58 6.25
N ALA A 137 10.38 -10.17 5.60
CA ALA A 137 11.74 -10.67 5.89
C ALA A 137 12.20 -10.38 7.33
N VAL A 138 11.73 -9.28 7.93
CA VAL A 138 12.11 -8.86 9.29
C VAL A 138 10.99 -9.10 10.32
N ASN A 139 10.01 -9.94 10.00
CA ASN A 139 8.94 -10.32 10.92
C ASN A 139 9.50 -11.20 12.05
N THR A 140 9.33 -10.76 13.29
CA THR A 140 9.87 -11.45 14.49
C THR A 140 9.05 -12.67 14.91
N ASP A 141 7.82 -12.84 14.42
CA ASP A 141 6.96 -13.97 14.72
C ASP A 141 7.03 -15.11 13.69
N LYS A 142 7.94 -15.03 12.72
CA LYS A 142 8.08 -15.98 11.61
C LYS A 142 8.00 -17.45 12.06
N GLU A 143 8.80 -17.84 13.05
CA GLU A 143 8.84 -19.22 13.54
C GLU A 143 7.53 -19.67 14.19
N LYS A 144 6.88 -18.78 14.95
CA LYS A 144 5.56 -19.05 15.56
C LYS A 144 4.49 -19.23 14.50
N ILE A 145 4.48 -18.33 13.49
CA ILE A 145 3.55 -18.38 12.36
C ILE A 145 3.72 -19.69 11.60
N GLU A 146 4.95 -20.07 11.25
CA GLU A 146 5.24 -21.34 10.56
C GLU A 146 4.76 -22.57 11.35
N LYS A 147 4.99 -22.57 12.66
CA LYS A 147 4.56 -23.67 13.52
C LYS A 147 3.05 -23.84 13.50
N ILE A 148 2.31 -22.76 13.68
CA ILE A 148 0.83 -22.80 13.70
C ILE A 148 0.28 -23.15 12.31
N ALA A 149 0.85 -22.59 11.24
CA ALA A 149 0.42 -22.86 9.88
C ALA A 149 0.54 -24.35 9.50
N LYS A 150 1.59 -25.05 9.99
CA LYS A 150 1.76 -26.50 9.76
C LYS A 150 0.65 -27.35 10.37
N GLU A 151 -0.06 -26.85 11.37
CA GLU A 151 -1.17 -27.53 12.03
C GLU A 151 -2.52 -27.31 11.33
N GLN A 152 -2.57 -26.43 10.30
CA GLN A 152 -3.77 -25.99 9.63
C GLN A 152 -3.66 -26.14 8.11
N SER A 153 -4.45 -27.01 7.50
CA SER A 153 -4.38 -27.28 6.05
C SER A 153 -4.82 -26.12 5.16
N ASN A 154 -5.58 -25.19 5.72
CA ASN A 154 -6.10 -24.01 5.02
C ASN A 154 -5.26 -22.73 5.21
N ILE A 155 -4.10 -22.83 5.88
CA ILE A 155 -3.16 -21.71 6.06
C ILE A 155 -1.88 -22.01 5.28
N ILE A 156 -1.57 -21.14 4.32
CA ILE A 156 -0.42 -21.25 3.44
C ILE A 156 0.50 -20.05 3.69
N THR A 157 1.73 -20.30 4.08
CA THR A 157 2.72 -19.24 4.34
C THR A 157 3.70 -19.08 3.20
N TYR A 158 4.05 -17.83 2.89
CA TYR A 158 5.00 -17.47 1.84
C TYR A 158 6.10 -16.60 2.42
N PHE A 159 7.34 -16.92 2.11
CA PHE A 159 8.52 -16.21 2.55
C PHE A 159 9.35 -15.79 1.33
N ASP A 160 10.00 -14.64 1.45
CA ASP A 160 11.00 -14.16 0.49
C ASP A 160 10.54 -14.19 -0.98
N LEU A 161 9.24 -13.91 -1.24
CA LEU A 161 8.72 -13.81 -2.58
C LEU A 161 9.31 -12.59 -3.29
N THR A 162 9.85 -12.80 -4.49
CA THR A 162 10.37 -11.72 -5.35
C THR A 162 9.25 -10.89 -5.97
N SER A 163 8.07 -11.47 -6.15
CA SER A 163 6.86 -10.82 -6.66
C SER A 163 5.62 -11.38 -5.96
N LEU A 164 4.68 -10.50 -5.65
CA LEU A 164 3.38 -10.86 -5.07
C LEU A 164 2.28 -10.95 -6.13
N LYS A 165 2.56 -10.55 -7.37
CA LYS A 165 1.56 -10.38 -8.43
C LYS A 165 0.70 -11.61 -8.63
N ASP A 166 1.31 -12.77 -8.87
CA ASP A 166 0.57 -13.98 -9.20
C ASP A 166 -0.28 -14.48 -8.02
N LEU A 167 0.22 -14.29 -6.80
CA LEU A 167 -0.54 -14.58 -5.59
C LEU A 167 -1.73 -13.63 -5.41
N MET A 168 -1.53 -12.32 -5.63
CA MET A 168 -2.62 -11.33 -5.60
C MET A 168 -3.68 -11.64 -6.64
N LEU A 169 -3.30 -12.03 -7.87
CA LEU A 169 -4.23 -12.40 -8.94
C LEU A 169 -4.98 -13.71 -8.64
N LYS A 170 -4.35 -14.64 -7.95
CA LYS A 170 -4.97 -15.90 -7.50
C LYS A 170 -6.05 -15.65 -6.46
N CYS A 171 -5.76 -14.83 -5.45
CA CYS A 171 -6.65 -14.61 -4.30
C CYS A 171 -7.89 -13.79 -4.70
N ASP A 172 -9.00 -14.01 -4.03
CA ASP A 172 -10.28 -13.35 -4.30
C ASP A 172 -10.35 -11.97 -3.66
N VAL A 173 -9.78 -11.85 -2.47
CA VAL A 173 -9.73 -10.63 -1.65
C VAL A 173 -8.40 -10.55 -0.92
N ALA A 174 -8.09 -9.37 -0.39
CA ALA A 174 -6.87 -9.13 0.37
C ALA A 174 -7.14 -8.43 1.70
N ILE A 175 -6.34 -8.78 2.71
CA ILE A 175 -6.10 -8.02 3.94
C ILE A 175 -4.67 -7.50 3.86
N SER A 176 -4.47 -6.19 3.99
CA SER A 176 -3.13 -5.60 3.92
C SER A 176 -2.95 -4.42 4.85
N ALA A 177 -1.79 -4.32 5.48
CA ALA A 177 -1.36 -3.06 6.08
C ALA A 177 -1.28 -1.96 5.00
N ALA A 178 -1.55 -0.70 5.39
CA ALA A 178 -1.66 0.42 4.46
C ALA A 178 -0.30 0.97 3.98
N GLY A 179 0.62 0.08 3.62
CA GLY A 179 1.92 0.38 3.04
C GLY A 179 1.91 0.40 1.50
N SER A 180 3.10 0.33 0.90
CA SER A 180 3.29 0.32 -0.56
C SER A 180 2.60 -0.86 -1.27
N THR A 181 2.36 -1.96 -0.57
CA THR A 181 1.61 -3.13 -1.09
C THR A 181 0.19 -2.76 -1.56
N LEU A 182 -0.42 -1.70 -1.02
CA LEU A 182 -1.73 -1.24 -1.50
C LEU A 182 -1.73 -0.85 -2.97
N TYR A 183 -0.63 -0.29 -3.47
CA TYR A 183 -0.51 0.10 -4.87
C TYR A 183 -0.37 -1.11 -5.81
N GLU A 184 0.27 -2.18 -5.34
CA GLU A 184 0.34 -3.46 -6.07
C GLU A 184 -1.04 -4.15 -6.10
N LEU A 185 -1.76 -4.15 -4.96
CA LEU A 185 -3.13 -4.65 -4.86
C LEU A 185 -4.10 -3.82 -5.73
N TYR A 186 -3.93 -2.50 -5.78
CA TYR A 186 -4.67 -1.63 -6.68
C TYR A 186 -4.41 -1.99 -8.15
N ALA A 187 -3.15 -2.16 -8.54
CA ALA A 187 -2.77 -2.51 -9.90
C ALA A 187 -3.26 -3.91 -10.33
N THR A 188 -3.37 -4.86 -9.39
CA THR A 188 -3.93 -6.19 -9.63
C THR A 188 -5.45 -6.24 -9.52
N HIS A 189 -6.09 -5.10 -9.26
CA HIS A 189 -7.54 -4.99 -9.04
C HIS A 189 -8.06 -5.96 -7.96
N THR A 190 -7.24 -6.26 -6.95
CA THR A 190 -7.62 -7.16 -5.87
C THR A 190 -8.46 -6.42 -4.84
N PRO A 191 -9.74 -6.82 -4.60
CA PRO A 191 -10.57 -6.24 -3.54
C PRO A 191 -9.82 -6.29 -2.22
N THR A 192 -9.67 -5.13 -1.56
CA THR A 192 -8.75 -5.02 -0.43
C THR A 192 -9.42 -4.38 0.78
N VAL A 193 -9.24 -5.02 1.92
CA VAL A 193 -9.46 -4.45 3.25
C VAL A 193 -8.09 -4.07 3.82
N THR A 194 -7.96 -2.85 4.27
CA THR A 194 -6.69 -2.33 4.80
C THR A 194 -6.81 -1.81 6.21
N TYR A 195 -5.68 -1.65 6.88
CA TYR A 195 -5.57 -1.08 8.21
C TYR A 195 -4.27 -0.27 8.35
N ILE A 196 -4.27 0.66 9.30
CA ILE A 196 -3.18 1.60 9.54
C ILE A 196 -2.31 1.08 10.68
N VAL A 197 -0.98 1.16 10.51
CA VAL A 197 0.02 0.81 11.53
C VAL A 197 0.95 1.98 11.87
N ALA A 198 0.97 3.04 11.04
CA ALA A 198 1.87 4.19 11.20
C ALA A 198 1.25 5.47 10.60
N ASP A 199 1.72 6.63 11.07
CA ASP A 199 1.15 7.93 10.69
C ASP A 199 1.24 8.22 9.19
N ASN A 200 2.34 7.84 8.55
CA ASN A 200 2.53 8.02 7.10
C ASN A 200 1.56 7.18 6.25
N GLN A 201 0.85 6.22 6.84
CA GLN A 201 -0.14 5.39 6.16
C GLN A 201 -1.55 5.99 6.18
N ILE A 202 -1.83 6.93 7.08
CA ILE A 202 -3.18 7.47 7.31
C ILE A 202 -3.76 8.09 6.03
N ARG A 203 -3.01 9.02 5.40
CA ARG A 203 -3.46 9.70 4.17
C ARG A 203 -3.73 8.70 3.03
N GLY A 204 -2.86 7.70 2.86
CA GLY A 204 -3.00 6.65 1.84
C GLY A 204 -4.24 5.78 2.05
N ALA A 205 -4.39 5.20 3.25
CA ALA A 205 -5.53 4.36 3.60
C ALA A 205 -6.87 5.10 3.42
N ARG A 206 -6.96 6.34 3.94
CA ARG A 206 -8.15 7.17 3.81
C ARG A 206 -8.41 7.63 2.39
N GLY A 207 -7.36 7.88 1.60
CA GLY A 207 -7.47 8.22 0.18
C GLY A 207 -8.07 7.08 -0.63
N PHE A 208 -7.60 5.85 -0.45
CA PHE A 208 -8.18 4.66 -1.09
C PHE A 208 -9.63 4.41 -0.66
N GLU A 209 -9.97 4.62 0.61
CA GLU A 209 -11.35 4.49 1.11
C GLU A 209 -12.27 5.57 0.52
N LYS A 210 -11.85 6.84 0.54
CA LYS A 210 -12.59 7.97 -0.05
C LYS A 210 -12.86 7.77 -1.54
N ALA A 211 -11.91 7.20 -2.27
CA ALA A 211 -12.07 6.86 -3.68
C ALA A 211 -12.97 5.63 -3.92
N GLY A 212 -13.36 4.91 -2.88
CA GLY A 212 -14.15 3.68 -2.98
C GLY A 212 -13.39 2.51 -3.60
N LEU A 213 -12.06 2.50 -3.48
CA LEU A 213 -11.19 1.49 -4.07
C LEU A 213 -10.81 0.40 -3.07
N MET A 214 -10.74 0.75 -1.78
CA MET A 214 -10.44 -0.18 -0.69
C MET A 214 -11.27 0.20 0.54
N LYS A 215 -11.39 -0.72 1.50
CA LYS A 215 -12.02 -0.47 2.80
C LYS A 215 -10.97 -0.38 3.89
N CYS A 216 -10.98 0.70 4.69
CA CYS A 216 -10.10 0.85 5.85
C CYS A 216 -10.82 0.47 7.14
N CYS A 217 -10.30 -0.53 7.87
CA CYS A 217 -10.87 -1.01 9.13
C CYS A 217 -10.42 -0.26 10.38
N GLY A 218 -9.49 0.70 10.22
CA GLY A 218 -9.02 1.53 11.32
C GLY A 218 -7.52 1.45 11.57
N ASP A 219 -7.12 2.00 12.70
CA ASP A 219 -5.73 2.05 13.17
C ASP A 219 -5.52 1.02 14.27
N ILE A 220 -4.52 0.14 14.11
CA ILE A 220 -4.24 -0.92 15.09
C ILE A 220 -3.81 -0.35 16.45
N ARG A 221 -3.16 0.80 16.45
CA ARG A 221 -2.70 1.47 17.67
C ARG A 221 -3.84 1.97 18.54
N GLU A 222 -5.01 2.22 17.93
CA GLU A 222 -6.24 2.64 18.62
C GLU A 222 -7.11 1.44 19.01
N LEU A 223 -7.20 0.44 18.11
CA LEU A 223 -8.14 -0.68 18.26
C LEU A 223 -7.55 -1.88 18.99
N GLY A 224 -6.23 -2.06 18.89
CA GLY A 224 -5.54 -3.28 19.29
C GLY A 224 -5.76 -4.45 18.33
N ALA A 225 -4.86 -5.43 18.39
CA ALA A 225 -4.82 -6.53 17.41
C ALA A 225 -6.09 -7.41 17.42
N THR A 226 -6.70 -7.67 18.57
CA THR A 226 -7.88 -8.53 18.69
C THR A 226 -9.09 -7.92 17.97
N VAL A 227 -9.45 -6.68 18.32
CA VAL A 227 -10.61 -5.99 17.74
C VAL A 227 -10.41 -5.77 16.24
N LEU A 228 -9.19 -5.41 15.85
CA LEU A 228 -8.88 -5.21 14.43
C LEU A 228 -8.98 -6.52 13.64
N THR A 229 -8.50 -7.66 14.19
CA THR A 229 -8.60 -8.97 13.55
C THR A 229 -10.05 -9.33 13.24
N GLU A 230 -10.95 -9.16 14.19
CA GLU A 230 -12.39 -9.43 14.01
C GLU A 230 -12.96 -8.56 12.89
N ARG A 231 -12.71 -7.24 12.93
CA ARG A 231 -13.20 -6.30 11.91
C ARG A 231 -12.68 -6.62 10.50
N LEU A 232 -11.40 -6.98 10.39
CA LEU A 232 -10.78 -7.32 9.10
C LEU A 232 -11.44 -8.55 8.48
N LEU A 233 -11.66 -9.59 9.28
CA LEU A 233 -12.30 -10.83 8.82
C LEU A 233 -13.79 -10.65 8.52
N GLU A 234 -14.53 -9.95 9.36
CA GLU A 234 -15.92 -9.60 9.09
C GLU A 234 -16.07 -8.82 7.77
N GLU A 235 -15.25 -7.80 7.55
CA GLU A 235 -15.32 -6.98 6.35
C GLU A 235 -14.91 -7.77 5.11
N VAL A 236 -13.81 -8.53 5.16
CA VAL A 236 -13.31 -9.34 4.05
C VAL A 236 -14.31 -10.43 3.62
N LEU A 237 -15.05 -10.99 4.57
CA LEU A 237 -16.04 -12.03 4.30
C LEU A 237 -17.42 -11.46 3.98
N SER A 238 -17.61 -10.16 4.12
CA SER A 238 -18.87 -9.51 3.76
C SER A 238 -19.05 -9.49 2.24
N SER A 239 -20.28 -9.70 1.77
CA SER A 239 -20.64 -9.61 0.34
C SER A 239 -20.45 -8.19 -0.25
N LYS A 240 -20.19 -7.18 0.60
CA LYS A 240 -20.05 -5.78 0.21
C LYS A 240 -18.76 -5.46 -0.56
N LEU A 241 -17.70 -6.28 -0.39
CA LEU A 241 -16.43 -6.08 -1.09
C LEU A 241 -16.49 -6.34 -2.59
N ASN A 242 -17.43 -7.17 -3.04
CA ASN A 242 -17.61 -7.44 -4.47
C ASN A 242 -17.94 -6.18 -5.30
N GLY A 243 -18.39 -5.10 -4.67
CA GLY A 243 -18.65 -3.80 -5.32
C GLY A 243 -17.47 -2.83 -5.36
N LEU A 244 -16.42 -3.04 -4.56
CA LEU A 244 -15.29 -2.09 -4.45
C LEU A 244 -14.29 -2.22 -5.61
N ALA A 245 -14.03 -3.42 -6.10
CA ALA A 245 -13.03 -3.66 -7.15
C ALA A 245 -13.51 -3.42 -8.58
N ILE A 246 -14.81 -3.24 -8.80
CA ILE A 246 -15.45 -3.25 -10.13
C ILE A 246 -15.79 -1.85 -10.64
N LYS A 247 -15.59 -0.79 -9.85
CA LYS A 247 -15.70 0.55 -10.41
C LYS A 247 -14.64 0.69 -11.49
N LYS A 248 -15.08 0.48 -12.75
CA LYS A 248 -14.31 0.71 -13.97
C LYS A 248 -13.50 1.98 -13.80
N ASN A 249 -12.23 1.84 -13.60
CA ASN A 249 -11.31 2.95 -13.84
C ASN A 249 -11.42 3.28 -15.32
N GLY A 250 -12.08 4.38 -15.64
CA GLY A 250 -12.02 4.94 -16.97
C GLY A 250 -10.54 5.11 -17.32
N GLY A 251 -10.02 4.24 -18.17
CA GLY A 251 -8.84 4.43 -18.99
C GLY A 251 -7.61 5.04 -18.34
N MET A 252 -7.14 4.53 -17.20
CA MET A 252 -5.75 4.77 -16.83
C MET A 252 -4.89 3.68 -17.46
N ASN A 253 -4.24 3.99 -18.57
CA ASN A 253 -3.08 3.26 -19.06
C ASN A 253 -1.92 3.59 -18.11
N ILE A 254 -1.72 2.78 -17.06
CA ILE A 254 -0.54 2.83 -16.19
C ILE A 254 0.59 2.05 -16.88
#